data_8d41d456db08f4e420b67687ca3e95b5
#
_entry.id   8d41d456db08f4e420b67687ca3e95b5
#
_cell.length_a   1.000
_cell.length_b   1.000
_cell.length_c   1.000
_cell.angle_alpha   90.00
_cell.angle_beta   90.00
_cell.angle_gamma   90.00
#
_symmetry.space_group_name_H-M   'P 1'
#
loop_
_entity.id
_entity.type
_entity.pdbx_description
1 polymer ?
#
loop_
_entity_poly.entity_id
_entity_poly.type
_entity_poly.pdbx_seq_one_letter_code
_entity_poly.pdbx_strand_id
1 'polypeptide(L)'
;MREPDGAVHSLREGRFNGTNMLDFHSDPDTHAEGTIGLRIVPREYPLPGPVRNAIEHIHANLSEDIRLEDIARAARLSTFHFARVFKKTTGVAPHRYLVEARVSKVKELLGAGELGLAAIADEAGFSDQSHMSRVFKRLTGMTPKAFRDVRKLRMADRRFDSFELLRSKVQRLRGGVL
;
A
#
# COMPACT_ATOMS: atom_id res chain seq x y z
N MET A 1 -32.77 -29.90 48.76
CA MET A 1 -31.55 -30.11 48.00
C MET A 1 -31.84 -29.69 46.58
N ARG A 2 -31.46 -28.48 46.21
CA ARG A 2 -31.73 -27.87 44.92
C ARG A 2 -30.38 -27.68 44.20
N GLU A 3 -30.25 -28.27 43.06
CA GLU A 3 -29.15 -27.95 42.15
C GLU A 3 -29.44 -26.66 41.39
N PRO A 4 -28.45 -25.77 41.15
CA PRO A 4 -28.61 -24.63 40.28
C PRO A 4 -28.24 -24.94 38.84
N ASP A 5 -29.13 -24.53 37.95
CA ASP A 5 -29.00 -24.54 36.49
C ASP A 5 -27.69 -23.91 36.01
N GLY A 6 -26.94 -24.68 35.23
CA GLY A 6 -25.79 -24.18 34.45
C GLY A 6 -26.28 -23.52 33.18
N ALA A 7 -26.23 -22.20 33.13
CA ALA A 7 -26.40 -21.43 31.90
C ALA A 7 -25.21 -21.62 30.96
N VAL A 8 -25.38 -22.43 29.94
CA VAL A 8 -24.48 -22.51 28.78
C VAL A 8 -24.62 -21.24 27.96
N HIS A 9 -23.67 -20.33 28.11
CA HIS A 9 -23.50 -19.20 27.21
C HIS A 9 -23.11 -19.73 25.83
N SER A 10 -24.13 -19.77 24.95
CA SER A 10 -23.95 -19.93 23.52
C SER A 10 -23.10 -18.78 22.98
N LEU A 11 -21.85 -19.08 22.66
CA LEU A 11 -20.99 -18.22 21.85
C LEU A 11 -21.60 -18.17 20.43
N ARG A 12 -22.31 -17.10 20.15
CA ARG A 12 -22.75 -16.75 18.80
C ARG A 12 -21.51 -16.60 17.92
N GLU A 13 -21.31 -17.58 17.08
CA GLU A 13 -20.46 -17.47 15.91
C GLU A 13 -20.96 -16.32 15.04
N GLY A 14 -20.30 -15.18 15.12
CA GLY A 14 -20.49 -14.07 14.19
C GLY A 14 -20.04 -14.50 12.81
N ARG A 15 -21.00 -14.96 11.98
CA ARG A 15 -20.79 -15.09 10.55
C ARG A 15 -20.49 -13.71 9.99
N PHE A 16 -19.22 -13.48 9.67
CA PHE A 16 -18.84 -12.40 8.79
C PHE A 16 -19.31 -12.80 7.37
N ASN A 17 -20.50 -12.31 7.00
CA ASN A 17 -20.95 -12.36 5.62
C ASN A 17 -19.98 -11.51 4.78
N GLY A 18 -19.38 -12.12 3.77
CA GLY A 18 -18.43 -11.52 2.85
C GLY A 18 -19.05 -10.51 1.88
N THR A 19 -19.64 -9.47 2.41
CA THR A 19 -20.18 -8.37 1.60
C THR A 19 -20.04 -7.08 2.42
N ASN A 20 -19.20 -6.18 1.92
CA ASN A 20 -18.91 -4.84 2.42
C ASN A 20 -17.83 -4.70 3.50
N MET A 21 -16.58 -4.88 3.10
CA MET A 21 -15.40 -4.37 3.80
C MET A 21 -15.21 -2.85 3.53
N LEU A 22 -16.30 -2.10 3.35
CA LEU A 22 -16.28 -0.67 3.02
C LEU A 22 -16.75 0.23 4.16
N ASP A 23 -17.11 -0.30 5.32
CA ASP A 23 -17.37 0.53 6.50
C ASP A 23 -16.06 0.90 7.20
N PHE A 24 -15.37 1.82 6.59
CA PHE A 24 -14.30 2.58 7.22
C PHE A 24 -14.93 3.51 8.26
N HIS A 25 -15.14 3.01 9.47
CA HIS A 25 -15.39 3.88 10.62
C HIS A 25 -14.11 4.70 10.83
N SER A 26 -14.28 6.00 10.69
CA SER A 26 -13.27 7.01 10.93
C SER A 26 -12.72 6.85 12.34
N ASP A 27 -11.47 6.40 12.48
CA ASP A 27 -10.72 6.58 13.71
C ASP A 27 -10.47 8.09 13.89
N PRO A 28 -10.88 8.72 15.00
CA PRO A 28 -10.80 10.17 15.20
C PRO A 28 -9.36 10.70 15.41
N ASP A 29 -8.35 9.86 15.45
CA ASP A 29 -6.97 10.26 15.79
C ASP A 29 -6.05 10.51 14.57
N THR A 30 -6.61 10.75 13.36
CA THR A 30 -5.78 11.03 12.18
C THR A 30 -5.86 12.50 11.76
N HIS A 31 -5.55 13.41 12.66
CA HIS A 31 -5.18 14.78 12.32
C HIS A 31 -3.69 14.99 12.64
N ALA A 32 -2.84 14.61 11.70
CA ALA A 32 -1.46 15.09 11.65
C ALA A 32 -1.04 15.14 10.18
N GLU A 33 -0.63 16.30 9.81
CA GLU A 33 -0.30 16.86 8.53
C GLU A 33 0.61 16.01 7.63
N GLY A 34 0.29 16.01 6.33
CA GLY A 34 1.18 16.18 5.21
C GLY A 34 2.33 15.18 5.04
N THR A 35 2.24 14.44 3.95
CA THR A 35 3.26 13.55 3.40
C THR A 35 3.15 12.11 3.94
N ILE A 36 2.21 11.35 3.38
CA ILE A 36 2.22 9.90 3.50
C ILE A 36 3.33 9.35 2.58
N GLY A 37 4.57 9.56 3.01
CA GLY A 37 5.65 8.68 2.63
C GLY A 37 5.33 7.32 3.24
N LEU A 38 5.41 6.25 2.46
CA LEU A 38 5.42 4.89 2.99
C LEU A 38 6.31 4.92 4.23
N ARG A 39 5.73 4.71 5.39
CA ARG A 39 6.52 4.40 6.58
C ARG A 39 7.08 3.00 6.35
N ILE A 40 8.13 2.94 5.53
CA ILE A 40 9.00 1.79 5.48
C ILE A 40 9.46 1.61 6.90
N VAL A 41 9.06 0.50 7.52
CA VAL A 41 9.52 0.11 8.85
C VAL A 41 11.03 0.33 8.89
N PRO A 42 11.58 1.11 9.84
CA PRO A 42 13.01 1.39 9.87
C PRO A 42 13.79 0.07 9.82
N ARG A 43 14.77 -0.03 8.92
CA ARG A 43 15.59 -1.23 8.72
C ARG A 43 16.49 -1.57 9.91
N GLU A 44 16.42 -0.80 10.99
CA GLU A 44 17.35 -0.88 12.11
C GLU A 44 17.05 -2.00 13.12
N TYR A 45 15.86 -2.61 13.07
CA TYR A 45 15.54 -3.75 13.92
C TYR A 45 15.00 -4.90 13.07
N PRO A 46 15.52 -6.13 13.23
CA PRO A 46 14.97 -7.29 12.54
C PRO A 46 13.52 -7.48 12.96
N LEU A 47 12.60 -7.41 11.98
CA LEU A 47 11.19 -7.68 12.22
C LEU A 47 11.00 -9.07 12.83
N PRO A 48 10.10 -9.23 13.81
CA PRO A 48 9.73 -10.55 14.31
C PRO A 48 9.34 -11.46 13.14
N GLY A 49 9.83 -12.71 13.16
CA GLY A 49 9.60 -13.67 12.06
C GLY A 49 8.15 -13.74 11.56
N PRO A 50 7.13 -13.83 12.45
CA PRO A 50 5.73 -13.84 12.02
C PRO A 50 5.33 -12.58 11.22
N VAL A 51 5.77 -11.39 11.62
CA VAL A 51 5.45 -10.14 10.92
C VAL A 51 6.19 -10.05 9.58
N ARG A 52 7.43 -10.50 9.53
CA ARG A 52 8.20 -10.57 8.29
C ARG A 52 7.54 -11.50 7.28
N ASN A 53 7.17 -12.72 7.69
CA ASN A 53 6.49 -13.68 6.81
C ASN A 53 5.17 -13.12 6.28
N ALA A 54 4.41 -12.40 7.11
CA ALA A 54 3.18 -11.73 6.69
C ALA A 54 3.43 -10.65 5.62
N ILE A 55 4.45 -9.82 5.81
CA ILE A 55 4.84 -8.77 4.87
C ILE A 55 5.30 -9.38 3.54
N GLU A 56 6.14 -10.41 3.58
CA GLU A 56 6.58 -11.15 2.40
C GLU A 56 5.39 -11.76 1.64
N HIS A 57 4.45 -12.39 2.36
CA HIS A 57 3.23 -12.93 1.77
C HIS A 57 2.36 -11.85 1.10
N ILE A 58 2.18 -10.70 1.75
CA ILE A 58 1.46 -9.55 1.17
C ILE A 58 2.12 -9.10 -0.14
N HIS A 59 3.43 -8.87 -0.13
CA HIS A 59 4.13 -8.37 -1.31
C HIS A 59 4.19 -9.38 -2.47
N ALA A 60 4.24 -10.67 -2.16
CA ALA A 60 4.23 -11.73 -3.17
C ALA A 60 2.87 -11.89 -3.86
N ASN A 61 1.77 -11.47 -3.23
CA ASN A 61 0.41 -11.75 -3.70
C ASN A 61 -0.44 -10.47 -3.82
N LEU A 62 0.15 -9.29 -4.08
CA LEU A 62 -0.56 -8.00 -4.09
C LEU A 62 -1.73 -7.95 -5.08
N SER A 63 -1.62 -8.62 -6.23
CA SER A 63 -2.65 -8.70 -7.26
C SER A 63 -3.81 -9.64 -6.90
N GLU A 64 -3.61 -10.51 -5.92
CA GLU A 64 -4.60 -11.51 -5.52
C GLU A 64 -5.63 -10.95 -4.52
N ASP A 65 -6.78 -11.64 -4.40
CA ASP A 65 -7.76 -11.35 -3.33
C ASP A 65 -7.27 -11.94 -1.99
N ILE A 66 -6.32 -11.24 -1.36
CA ILE A 66 -5.73 -11.67 -0.09
C ILE A 66 -6.68 -11.38 1.06
N ARG A 67 -7.04 -12.41 1.83
CA ARG A 67 -7.81 -12.28 3.06
C ARG A 67 -6.90 -12.16 4.27
N LEU A 68 -7.43 -11.58 5.34
CA LEU A 68 -6.69 -11.43 6.60
C LEU A 68 -6.27 -12.80 7.18
N GLU A 69 -7.11 -13.81 6.99
CA GLU A 69 -6.85 -15.19 7.41
C GLU A 69 -5.62 -15.80 6.71
N ASP A 70 -5.42 -15.49 5.43
CA ASP A 70 -4.29 -16.00 4.65
C ASP A 70 -2.99 -15.37 5.12
N ILE A 71 -3.00 -14.06 5.39
CA ILE A 71 -1.86 -13.35 5.96
C ILE A 71 -1.53 -13.87 7.37
N ALA A 72 -2.54 -14.10 8.20
CA ALA A 72 -2.36 -14.64 9.56
C ALA A 72 -1.79 -16.07 9.52
N ARG A 73 -2.25 -16.88 8.56
CA ARG A 73 -1.73 -18.25 8.33
C ARG A 73 -0.26 -18.22 7.91
N ALA A 74 0.14 -17.31 7.02
CA ALA A 74 1.54 -17.11 6.64
C ALA A 74 2.41 -16.70 7.84
N ALA A 75 1.85 -15.93 8.77
CA ALA A 75 2.49 -15.57 10.04
C ALA A 75 2.48 -16.69 11.09
N ARG A 76 1.79 -17.83 10.86
CA ARG A 76 1.55 -18.92 11.80
C ARG A 76 0.88 -18.46 13.11
N LEU A 77 -0.06 -17.52 13.01
CA LEU A 77 -0.82 -16.97 14.14
C LEU A 77 -2.32 -17.05 13.87
N SER A 78 -3.13 -17.04 14.95
CA SER A 78 -4.56 -16.79 14.79
C SER A 78 -4.79 -15.37 14.28
N THR A 79 -5.87 -15.14 13.54
CA THR A 79 -6.21 -13.83 12.93
C THR A 79 -6.22 -12.70 13.95
N PHE A 80 -6.80 -12.93 15.12
CA PHE A 80 -6.86 -11.93 16.20
C PHE A 80 -5.47 -11.60 16.76
N HIS A 81 -4.67 -12.62 17.06
CA HIS A 81 -3.30 -12.44 17.58
C HIS A 81 -2.42 -11.77 16.54
N PHE A 82 -2.53 -12.19 15.28
CA PHE A 82 -1.80 -11.60 14.16
C PHE A 82 -2.10 -10.10 14.03
N ALA A 83 -3.37 -9.70 13.96
CA ALA A 83 -3.75 -8.30 13.79
C ALA A 83 -3.15 -7.40 14.89
N ARG A 84 -3.17 -7.89 16.15
CA ARG A 84 -2.60 -7.16 17.30
C ARG A 84 -1.08 -7.06 17.24
N VAL A 85 -0.38 -8.17 16.95
CA VAL A 85 1.08 -8.19 16.84
C VAL A 85 1.55 -7.35 15.67
N PHE A 86 0.89 -7.49 14.51
CA PHE A 86 1.22 -6.74 13.31
C PHE A 86 1.07 -5.22 13.54
N LYS A 87 -0.08 -4.77 14.08
CA LYS A 87 -0.30 -3.34 14.40
C LYS A 87 0.72 -2.83 15.41
N LYS A 88 1.06 -3.61 16.44
CA LYS A 88 2.07 -3.22 17.45
C LYS A 88 3.45 -3.06 16.82
N THR A 89 3.81 -3.91 15.87
CA THR A 89 5.14 -3.92 15.25
C THR A 89 5.27 -2.89 14.13
N THR A 90 4.25 -2.77 13.27
CA THR A 90 4.29 -1.89 12.07
C THR A 90 3.67 -0.51 12.29
N GLY A 91 2.92 -0.33 13.38
CA GLY A 91 2.15 0.88 13.68
C GLY A 91 0.82 0.98 12.93
N VAL A 92 0.52 0.08 11.99
CA VAL A 92 -0.70 0.10 11.18
C VAL A 92 -1.39 -1.26 11.16
N ALA A 93 -2.72 -1.28 10.97
CA ALA A 93 -3.46 -2.52 10.84
C ALA A 93 -3.08 -3.26 9.53
N PRO A 94 -3.14 -4.62 9.49
CA PRO A 94 -2.74 -5.40 8.31
C PRO A 94 -3.44 -5.00 7.02
N HIS A 95 -4.75 -4.77 7.07
CA HIS A 95 -5.52 -4.34 5.90
C HIS A 95 -5.06 -2.97 5.38
N ARG A 96 -4.80 -2.01 6.29
CA ARG A 96 -4.27 -0.70 5.91
C ARG A 96 -2.90 -0.84 5.25
N TYR A 97 -2.05 -1.69 5.78
CA TYR A 97 -0.74 -2.00 5.18
C TYR A 97 -0.88 -2.55 3.76
N LEU A 98 -1.79 -3.53 3.55
CA LEU A 98 -2.08 -4.09 2.22
C LEU A 98 -2.52 -3.01 1.23
N VAL A 99 -3.46 -2.13 1.64
CA VAL A 99 -3.94 -1.03 0.79
C VAL A 99 -2.82 -0.04 0.45
N GLU A 100 -1.97 0.30 1.40
CA GLU A 100 -0.81 1.18 1.18
C GLU A 100 0.22 0.53 0.25
N ALA A 101 0.48 -0.77 0.39
CA ALA A 101 1.34 -1.54 -0.51
C ALA A 101 0.79 -1.57 -1.96
N ARG A 102 -0.51 -1.78 -2.13
CA ARG A 102 -1.18 -1.70 -3.43
C ARG A 102 -1.06 -0.31 -4.07
N VAL A 103 -1.25 0.75 -3.28
CA VAL A 103 -1.06 2.14 -3.77
C VAL A 103 0.39 2.41 -4.16
N SER A 104 1.37 1.83 -3.47
CA SER A 104 2.77 1.91 -3.89
C SER A 104 3.01 1.23 -5.23
N LYS A 105 2.43 0.06 -5.43
CA LYS A 105 2.49 -0.64 -6.73
C LYS A 105 1.88 0.20 -7.84
N VAL A 106 0.72 0.85 -7.59
CA VAL A 106 0.11 1.80 -8.54
C VAL A 106 1.08 2.94 -8.89
N LYS A 107 1.77 3.53 -7.90
CA LYS A 107 2.76 4.61 -8.16
C LYS A 107 3.92 4.12 -9.05
N GLU A 108 4.40 2.91 -8.85
CA GLU A 108 5.44 2.29 -9.68
C GLU A 108 4.97 2.11 -11.13
N LEU A 109 3.80 1.48 -11.32
CA LEU A 109 3.22 1.22 -12.64
C LEU A 109 2.87 2.51 -13.39
N LEU A 110 2.37 3.53 -12.70
CA LEU A 110 2.14 4.86 -13.27
C LEU A 110 3.46 5.51 -13.73
N GLY A 111 4.55 5.22 -13.03
CA GLY A 111 5.88 5.73 -13.36
C GLY A 111 6.51 5.04 -14.58
N ALA A 112 6.24 3.76 -14.79
CA ALA A 112 6.66 3.03 -16.00
C ALA A 112 5.93 3.54 -17.25
N GLY A 113 4.69 4.02 -17.12
CA GLY A 113 3.98 4.76 -18.18
C GLY A 113 3.35 3.91 -19.28
N GLU A 114 3.50 2.58 -19.24
CA GLU A 114 3.12 1.67 -20.32
C GLU A 114 1.65 1.23 -20.26
N LEU A 115 1.10 1.12 -19.04
CA LEU A 115 -0.20 0.54 -18.81
C LEU A 115 -1.35 1.57 -18.73
N GLY A 116 -2.55 1.18 -19.19
CA GLY A 116 -3.80 1.87 -18.92
C GLY A 116 -4.21 1.81 -17.46
N LEU A 117 -5.06 2.74 -16.99
CA LEU A 117 -5.45 2.77 -15.57
C LEU A 117 -6.25 1.53 -15.14
N ALA A 118 -7.01 0.90 -16.04
CA ALA A 118 -7.74 -0.33 -15.76
C ALA A 118 -6.77 -1.49 -15.51
N ALA A 119 -5.77 -1.66 -16.39
CA ALA A 119 -4.74 -2.68 -16.23
C ALA A 119 -3.90 -2.46 -14.96
N ILE A 120 -3.59 -1.20 -14.62
CA ILE A 120 -2.90 -0.87 -13.36
C ILE A 120 -3.73 -1.26 -12.15
N ALA A 121 -5.06 -1.08 -12.20
CA ALA A 121 -5.93 -1.47 -11.11
C ALA A 121 -5.89 -2.98 -10.89
N ASP A 122 -5.96 -3.75 -11.95
CA ASP A 122 -5.88 -5.21 -11.93
C ASP A 122 -4.52 -5.69 -11.40
N GLU A 123 -3.43 -5.23 -11.97
CA GLU A 123 -2.05 -5.55 -11.56
C GLU A 123 -1.72 -5.18 -10.10
N ALA A 124 -2.38 -4.17 -9.58
CA ALA A 124 -2.21 -3.73 -8.20
C ALA A 124 -3.22 -4.37 -7.22
N GLY A 125 -4.10 -5.27 -7.69
CA GLY A 125 -5.06 -6.02 -6.88
C GLY A 125 -6.28 -5.21 -6.43
N PHE A 126 -6.71 -4.20 -7.19
CA PHE A 126 -7.97 -3.50 -6.96
C PHE A 126 -9.09 -4.15 -7.78
N SER A 127 -10.30 -4.16 -7.23
CA SER A 127 -11.48 -4.73 -7.90
C SER A 127 -11.81 -4.04 -9.22
N ASP A 128 -11.51 -2.75 -9.33
CA ASP A 128 -11.76 -1.93 -10.51
C ASP A 128 -10.98 -0.61 -10.48
N GLN A 129 -10.92 0.06 -11.64
CA GLN A 129 -10.24 1.35 -11.80
C GLN A 129 -10.83 2.46 -10.90
N SER A 130 -12.14 2.46 -10.68
CA SER A 130 -12.82 3.50 -9.90
C SER A 130 -12.48 3.38 -8.43
N HIS A 131 -12.45 2.15 -7.90
CA HIS A 131 -12.01 1.83 -6.55
C HIS A 131 -10.54 2.24 -6.38
N MET A 132 -9.65 1.81 -7.26
CA MET A 132 -8.25 2.22 -7.25
C MET A 132 -8.10 3.74 -7.21
N SER A 133 -8.81 4.46 -8.09
CA SER A 133 -8.68 5.91 -8.21
C SER A 133 -9.14 6.65 -6.95
N ARG A 134 -10.22 6.20 -6.30
CA ARG A 134 -10.72 6.75 -5.05
C ARG A 134 -9.71 6.53 -3.91
N VAL A 135 -9.20 5.31 -3.76
CA VAL A 135 -8.22 4.96 -2.73
C VAL A 135 -6.91 5.71 -2.96
N PHE A 136 -6.41 5.72 -4.18
CA PHE A 136 -5.20 6.43 -4.55
C PHE A 136 -5.29 7.93 -4.24
N LYS A 137 -6.40 8.61 -4.66
CA LYS A 137 -6.61 10.03 -4.37
C LYS A 137 -6.69 10.30 -2.87
N ARG A 138 -7.36 9.44 -2.10
CA ARG A 138 -7.46 9.58 -0.64
C ARG A 138 -6.08 9.50 0.04
N LEU A 139 -5.20 8.58 -0.42
CA LEU A 139 -3.89 8.35 0.20
C LEU A 139 -2.79 9.27 -0.33
N THR A 140 -2.92 9.82 -1.54
CA THR A 140 -1.88 10.64 -2.18
C THR A 140 -2.25 12.10 -2.38
N GLY A 141 -3.51 12.46 -2.15
CA GLY A 141 -4.04 13.80 -2.40
C GLY A 141 -4.37 14.10 -3.87
N MET A 142 -3.96 13.25 -4.83
CA MET A 142 -4.17 13.48 -6.27
C MET A 142 -4.67 12.24 -7.00
N THR A 143 -5.29 12.45 -8.17
CA THR A 143 -5.76 11.32 -9.00
C THR A 143 -4.59 10.57 -9.64
N PRO A 144 -4.74 9.27 -9.99
CA PRO A 144 -3.71 8.52 -10.71
C PRO A 144 -3.27 9.20 -12.02
N LYS A 145 -4.23 9.81 -12.77
CA LYS A 145 -3.92 10.55 -13.99
C LYS A 145 -3.04 11.76 -13.70
N ALA A 146 -3.42 12.60 -12.74
CA ALA A 146 -2.64 13.77 -12.36
C ALA A 146 -1.23 13.38 -11.88
N PHE A 147 -1.12 12.29 -11.11
CA PHE A 147 0.18 11.77 -10.67
C PHE A 147 1.06 11.34 -11.84
N ARG A 148 0.50 10.65 -12.84
CA ARG A 148 1.20 10.28 -14.08
C ARG A 148 1.70 11.50 -14.86
N ASP A 149 0.84 12.52 -15.00
CA ASP A 149 1.16 13.73 -15.78
C ASP A 149 2.29 14.52 -15.11
N VAL A 150 2.23 14.73 -13.79
CA VAL A 150 3.30 15.38 -13.02
C VAL A 150 4.62 14.61 -13.13
N ARG A 151 4.57 13.29 -13.12
CA ARG A 151 5.78 12.48 -13.22
C ARG A 151 6.40 12.53 -14.62
N LYS A 152 5.58 12.55 -15.67
CA LYS A 152 6.04 12.77 -17.06
C LYS A 152 6.73 14.13 -17.22
N LEU A 153 6.16 15.20 -16.66
CA LEU A 153 6.76 16.53 -16.69
C LEU A 153 8.12 16.55 -15.99
N ARG A 154 8.24 15.95 -14.81
CA ARG A 154 9.52 15.87 -14.09
C ARG A 154 10.59 15.04 -14.81
N MET A 155 10.20 14.02 -15.56
CA MET A 155 11.13 13.24 -16.36
C MET A 155 11.55 13.97 -17.65
N ALA A 156 10.64 14.73 -18.26
CA ALA A 156 10.95 15.59 -19.41
C ALA A 156 11.94 16.70 -19.02
N ASP A 157 11.73 17.34 -17.88
CA ASP A 157 12.58 18.39 -17.33
C ASP A 157 14.00 17.89 -17.04
N ARG A 158 14.14 16.73 -16.42
CA ARG A 158 15.45 16.09 -16.20
C ARG A 158 16.17 15.70 -17.48
N ARG A 159 15.46 15.37 -18.56
CA ARG A 159 16.06 15.11 -19.87
C ARG A 159 16.52 16.41 -20.52
N PHE A 160 15.77 17.49 -20.34
CA PHE A 160 16.10 18.80 -20.86
C PHE A 160 17.36 19.36 -20.18
N ASP A 161 17.44 19.33 -18.86
CA ASP A 161 18.63 19.74 -18.10
C ASP A 161 19.87 18.93 -18.47
N SER A 162 19.73 17.62 -18.66
CA SER A 162 20.84 16.74 -19.06
C SER A 162 21.29 17.03 -20.49
N PHE A 163 20.36 17.38 -21.39
CA PHE A 163 20.66 17.70 -22.78
C PHE A 163 21.33 19.05 -22.93
N GLU A 164 20.87 20.06 -22.16
CA GLU A 164 21.49 21.40 -22.13
C GLU A 164 22.90 21.35 -21.50
N LEU A 165 23.08 20.56 -20.43
CA LEU A 165 24.40 20.33 -19.82
C LEU A 165 25.37 19.63 -20.80
N LEU A 166 24.90 18.65 -21.56
CA LEU A 166 25.70 17.99 -22.60
C LEU A 166 26.02 18.96 -23.74
N ARG A 167 25.06 19.75 -24.19
CA ARG A 167 25.20 20.75 -25.24
C ARG A 167 26.22 21.83 -24.88
N SER A 168 26.13 22.34 -23.65
CA SER A 168 27.08 23.35 -23.14
C SER A 168 28.50 22.79 -22.95
N LYS A 169 28.64 21.48 -22.64
CA LYS A 169 29.93 20.79 -22.53
C LYS A 169 30.58 20.55 -23.89
N VAL A 170 29.80 20.14 -24.89
CA VAL A 170 30.25 19.97 -26.27
C VAL A 170 30.67 21.31 -26.91
N GLN A 171 29.91 22.39 -26.60
CA GLN A 171 30.22 23.72 -27.11
C GLN A 171 31.51 24.30 -26.53
N ARG A 172 31.80 24.01 -25.26
CA ARG A 172 33.09 24.36 -24.62
C ARG A 172 34.28 23.60 -25.19
N LEU A 173 34.09 22.35 -25.61
CA LEU A 173 35.14 21.54 -26.22
C LEU A 173 35.42 21.94 -27.70
N ARG A 174 34.44 22.58 -28.37
CA ARG A 174 34.64 23.11 -29.75
C ARG A 174 35.20 24.53 -29.80
N GLY A 175 35.11 25.29 -28.68
CA GLY A 175 35.64 26.66 -28.60
C GLY A 175 37.07 26.78 -28.09
N GLY A 176 37.78 25.66 -27.86
CA GLY A 176 39.13 25.66 -27.30
C GLY A 176 40.23 25.34 -28.31
N VAL A 177 40.01 25.56 -29.61
CA VAL A 177 41.07 25.44 -30.64
C VAL A 177 41.14 26.79 -31.38
N LEU A 178 41.94 27.69 -30.86
CA LEU A 178 42.67 28.76 -31.56
C LEU A 178 43.96 29.02 -30.80
#